data_33fb9defcf9b2e06146e66c8d5f8e4df
#
_entry.id   33fb9defcf9b2e06146e66c8d5f8e4df
#
_cell.length_a   1.000
_cell.length_b   1.000
_cell.length_c   1.000
_cell.angle_alpha   90.00
_cell.angle_beta   90.00
_cell.angle_gamma   90.00
#
_symmetry.space_group_name_H-M   'P 1'
#
loop_
_entity.id
_entity.type
_entity.pdbx_description
1 polymer ?
#
loop_
_entity_poly.entity_id
_entity_poly.type
_entity_poly.pdbx_seq_one_letter_code
_entity_poly.pdbx_strand_id
1 'polypeptide(L)'
;MIAAVSANNVRANVERIVREIPHRAAGSENGRRMAEYSRDAMRAAGADSVVIHELPAVVSFPEHAEFRVEAPEAIAIQANTLGHSLETMPEGMSGELVYVGAGALKDFEGKDVRGKIILTELSYSPARHEKQRVAGQLGAIGAVMMNWGGPENSAVPFGSVKPVWGNPTPDNVKTEMAVMPCIGIARVAGLQLKAMCEKGPVRVWFRTHVKNGWHPVQITVAELKAPNAPEPEDFIMVGGHQDSWPGEAATDNAAGNSCMMELARVFKPHQAKLRRGLLFGFWTAHETGTMAGSAWFADRHWDKLRDHACAYLQIDQPSCAGTTLWHTTSNVELKDFHQREEKAQLPGRDITWKRVAKSGDASFIGIGIPMFQGEGAFTEAELKATALATRGWWHHSIECTIDKLDWDYMQSHMRVYAAYLWELCTAPVLPFTYAPVAAQILKRLQELEKAGVAVGLEGVAARAKDFEKAAARLDAATAAAKAAFDAGKGKEDAALVLNRAMKRVSRLLVPLMSSAIGKYGHDPYGYTPQGTMIPSLYDLGRLEKLPEGEERWMLETKAVRDRNRVADTIAESIAIIEDTLARLV
;
A
#
# COMPACT_ATOMS: atom_id res chain seq x y z
N MET A 1 -18.80 -17.63 -14.55
CA MET A 1 -18.55 -16.92 -13.29
C MET A 1 -18.22 -15.46 -13.55
N ILE A 2 -17.16 -15.11 -14.29
CA ILE A 2 -16.75 -13.70 -14.57
C ILE A 2 -17.89 -12.83 -15.13
N ALA A 3 -18.75 -13.37 -15.99
CA ALA A 3 -19.92 -12.65 -16.53
C ALA A 3 -21.05 -12.42 -15.52
N ALA A 4 -21.00 -13.05 -14.34
CA ALA A 4 -22.05 -12.94 -13.33
C ALA A 4 -21.85 -11.78 -12.34
N VAL A 5 -20.71 -11.06 -12.41
CA VAL A 5 -20.48 -9.87 -11.60
C VAL A 5 -21.36 -8.72 -12.05
N SER A 6 -21.80 -7.89 -11.12
CA SER A 6 -22.76 -6.81 -11.36
C SER A 6 -22.32 -5.50 -10.70
N ALA A 7 -22.03 -4.49 -11.52
CA ALA A 7 -21.81 -3.13 -11.04
C ALA A 7 -23.04 -2.55 -10.32
N ASN A 8 -24.26 -2.98 -10.69
CA ASN A 8 -25.47 -2.55 -10.01
C ASN A 8 -25.55 -3.05 -8.56
N ASN A 9 -25.09 -4.28 -8.29
CA ASN A 9 -25.03 -4.79 -6.92
C ASN A 9 -23.99 -4.02 -6.10
N VAL A 10 -22.83 -3.71 -6.71
CA VAL A 10 -21.80 -2.86 -6.07
C VAL A 10 -22.41 -1.49 -5.76
N ARG A 11 -23.09 -0.87 -6.72
CA ARG A 11 -23.75 0.42 -6.57
C ARG A 11 -24.76 0.43 -5.42
N ALA A 12 -25.63 -0.56 -5.37
CA ALA A 12 -26.64 -0.68 -4.30
C ALA A 12 -25.99 -0.73 -2.90
N ASN A 13 -24.88 -1.45 -2.75
CA ASN A 13 -24.12 -1.48 -1.49
C ASN A 13 -23.48 -0.13 -1.18
N VAL A 14 -22.82 0.52 -2.15
CA VAL A 14 -22.22 1.85 -1.96
C VAL A 14 -23.28 2.87 -1.54
N GLU A 15 -24.41 2.96 -2.27
CA GLU A 15 -25.52 3.86 -1.96
C GLU A 15 -26.04 3.67 -0.52
N ARG A 16 -26.10 2.42 -0.07
CA ARG A 16 -26.52 2.10 1.28
C ARG A 16 -25.46 2.51 2.32
N ILE A 17 -24.19 2.20 2.08
CA ILE A 17 -23.09 2.54 2.98
C ILE A 17 -22.99 4.05 3.17
N VAL A 18 -22.97 4.83 2.09
CA VAL A 18 -22.79 6.30 2.17
C VAL A 18 -23.99 6.99 2.83
N ARG A 19 -25.20 6.45 2.67
CA ARG A 19 -26.41 6.99 3.28
C ARG A 19 -26.55 6.64 4.76
N GLU A 20 -26.27 5.38 5.14
CA GLU A 20 -26.59 4.84 6.46
C GLU A 20 -25.40 4.86 7.41
N ILE A 21 -24.18 4.82 6.89
CA ILE A 21 -22.93 4.70 7.66
C ILE A 21 -21.86 5.68 7.12
N PRO A 22 -22.14 6.99 7.00
CA PRO A 22 -21.10 7.97 6.66
C PRO A 22 -20.11 8.15 7.80
N HIS A 23 -18.98 8.83 7.56
CA HIS A 23 -17.97 9.13 8.59
C HIS A 23 -17.52 7.90 9.39
N ARG A 24 -17.01 6.88 8.70
CA ARG A 24 -16.67 5.56 9.27
C ARG A 24 -15.29 5.52 9.94
N ALA A 25 -14.93 6.57 10.70
CA ALA A 25 -13.62 6.63 11.36
C ALA A 25 -13.42 5.40 12.26
N ALA A 26 -12.21 4.85 12.24
CA ALA A 26 -11.86 3.72 13.09
C ALA A 26 -12.00 4.09 14.57
N GLY A 27 -12.61 3.19 15.38
CA GLY A 27 -12.90 3.44 16.79
C GLY A 27 -14.16 4.28 17.05
N SER A 28 -14.86 4.72 15.99
CA SER A 28 -16.16 5.39 16.10
C SER A 28 -17.31 4.39 16.05
N GLU A 29 -18.51 4.85 16.45
CA GLU A 29 -19.74 4.06 16.33
C GLU A 29 -20.03 3.64 14.88
N ASN A 30 -19.83 4.55 13.90
CA ASN A 30 -20.02 4.21 12.48
C ASN A 30 -18.93 3.27 11.96
N GLY A 31 -17.70 3.32 12.49
CA GLY A 31 -16.67 2.31 12.20
C GLY A 31 -17.13 0.91 12.65
N ARG A 32 -17.70 0.79 13.86
CA ARG A 32 -18.29 -0.46 14.37
C ARG A 32 -19.48 -0.93 13.52
N ARG A 33 -20.42 -0.04 13.20
CA ARG A 33 -21.57 -0.35 12.32
C ARG A 33 -21.12 -0.82 10.93
N MET A 34 -20.04 -0.29 10.38
CA MET A 34 -19.49 -0.75 9.12
C MET A 34 -18.95 -2.18 9.21
N ALA A 35 -18.27 -2.54 10.30
CA ALA A 35 -17.82 -3.92 10.53
C ALA A 35 -19.02 -4.89 10.62
N GLU A 36 -20.10 -4.49 11.27
CA GLU A 36 -21.35 -5.26 11.35
C GLU A 36 -22.02 -5.38 9.98
N TYR A 37 -22.08 -4.29 9.20
CA TYR A 37 -22.60 -4.31 7.84
C TYR A 37 -21.80 -5.27 6.95
N SER A 38 -20.46 -5.21 6.99
CA SER A 38 -19.58 -6.12 6.25
C SER A 38 -19.82 -7.58 6.64
N ARG A 39 -19.97 -7.87 7.95
CA ARG A 39 -20.33 -9.21 8.46
C ARG A 39 -21.64 -9.70 7.86
N ASP A 40 -22.69 -8.89 7.91
CA ASP A 40 -24.02 -9.30 7.51
C ASP A 40 -24.12 -9.46 5.98
N ALA A 41 -23.45 -8.59 5.21
CA ALA A 41 -23.32 -8.71 3.76
C ALA A 41 -22.58 -9.99 3.35
N MET A 42 -21.48 -10.32 4.02
CA MET A 42 -20.71 -11.53 3.74
C MET A 42 -21.46 -12.82 4.12
N ARG A 43 -22.24 -12.79 5.20
CA ARG A 43 -23.16 -13.88 5.55
C ARG A 43 -24.26 -14.06 4.50
N ALA A 44 -24.85 -12.96 4.03
CA ALA A 44 -25.84 -12.98 2.96
C ALA A 44 -25.26 -13.49 1.62
N ALA A 45 -23.99 -13.20 1.34
CA ALA A 45 -23.26 -13.76 0.20
C ALA A 45 -22.94 -15.26 0.35
N GLY A 46 -23.18 -15.85 1.52
CA GLY A 46 -23.00 -17.27 1.80
C GLY A 46 -21.60 -17.67 2.22
N ALA A 47 -20.81 -16.75 2.78
CA ALA A 47 -19.48 -17.08 3.34
C ALA A 47 -19.58 -18.20 4.40
N ASP A 48 -18.62 -19.12 4.42
CA ASP A 48 -18.61 -20.28 5.32
C ASP A 48 -18.26 -19.90 6.76
N SER A 49 -17.50 -18.82 6.91
CA SER A 49 -17.13 -18.23 8.20
C SER A 49 -17.10 -16.71 8.07
N VAL A 50 -17.66 -15.99 9.05
CA VAL A 50 -17.54 -14.55 9.18
C VAL A 50 -17.34 -14.17 10.63
N VAL A 51 -16.20 -13.55 10.93
CA VAL A 51 -15.77 -13.17 12.28
C VAL A 51 -15.46 -11.69 12.33
N ILE A 52 -15.95 -11.00 13.33
CA ILE A 52 -15.47 -9.67 13.71
C ILE A 52 -14.42 -9.84 14.81
N HIS A 53 -13.21 -9.38 14.55
CA HIS A 53 -12.15 -9.29 15.56
C HIS A 53 -12.12 -7.87 16.10
N GLU A 54 -12.10 -7.75 17.41
CA GLU A 54 -11.85 -6.48 18.10
C GLU A 54 -10.40 -6.42 18.57
N LEU A 55 -9.77 -5.28 18.37
CA LEU A 55 -8.37 -5.07 18.72
C LEU A 55 -8.13 -3.64 19.20
N PRO A 56 -7.18 -3.42 20.12
CA PRO A 56 -6.74 -2.08 20.46
C PRO A 56 -5.87 -1.50 19.32
N ALA A 57 -6.15 -0.27 18.92
CA ALA A 57 -5.33 0.46 17.95
C ALA A 57 -5.12 1.91 18.40
N VAL A 58 -3.93 2.45 18.11
CA VAL A 58 -3.68 3.88 18.24
C VAL A 58 -4.28 4.57 17.02
N VAL A 59 -5.38 5.28 17.25
CA VAL A 59 -6.12 6.01 16.22
C VAL A 59 -6.18 7.50 16.54
N SER A 60 -6.61 8.28 15.57
CA SER A 60 -6.69 9.73 15.64
C SER A 60 -8.08 10.21 15.25
N PHE A 61 -8.59 11.18 15.98
CA PHE A 61 -9.82 11.92 15.67
C PHE A 61 -9.47 13.39 15.47
N PRO A 62 -9.01 13.77 14.27
CA PRO A 62 -8.70 15.17 13.97
C PRO A 62 -9.98 15.94 13.68
N GLU A 63 -9.99 17.19 14.12
CA GLU A 63 -11.05 18.16 13.86
C GLU A 63 -10.51 19.21 12.87
N HIS A 64 -11.32 20.24 12.53
CA HIS A 64 -10.81 21.38 11.76
C HIS A 64 -9.72 22.11 12.55
N ALA A 65 -8.82 22.79 11.85
CA ALA A 65 -7.81 23.65 12.45
C ALA A 65 -8.18 25.13 12.27
N GLU A 66 -7.73 25.96 13.20
CA GLU A 66 -7.75 27.40 12.98
C GLU A 66 -6.43 27.81 12.33
N PHE A 67 -6.49 28.53 11.21
CA PHE A 67 -5.30 28.94 10.47
C PHE A 67 -5.47 30.33 9.86
N ARG A 68 -4.45 31.17 10.03
CA ARG A 68 -4.39 32.50 9.42
C ARG A 68 -2.97 32.94 9.09
N VAL A 69 -2.85 33.77 8.08
CA VAL A 69 -1.67 34.61 7.85
C VAL A 69 -1.75 35.81 8.78
N GLU A 70 -0.65 36.15 9.43
CA GLU A 70 -0.53 37.34 10.31
C GLU A 70 0.16 38.49 9.59
N ALA A 71 1.13 38.18 8.69
CA ALA A 71 1.85 39.17 7.88
C ALA A 71 2.26 38.54 6.53
N PRO A 72 2.35 39.28 5.45
CA PRO A 72 2.21 40.75 5.33
C PRO A 72 0.75 41.27 5.41
N GLU A 73 -0.24 40.41 5.18
CA GLU A 73 -1.67 40.74 5.22
C GLU A 73 -2.42 39.65 6.02
N ALA A 74 -3.35 40.09 6.86
CA ALA A 74 -4.14 39.16 7.67
C ALA A 74 -5.19 38.42 6.81
N ILE A 75 -5.07 37.11 6.66
CA ILE A 75 -5.97 36.26 5.86
C ILE A 75 -6.32 35.01 6.67
N ALA A 76 -7.63 34.77 6.91
CA ALA A 76 -8.11 33.50 7.46
C ALA A 76 -8.20 32.44 6.35
N ILE A 77 -7.71 31.24 6.60
CA ILE A 77 -7.67 30.14 5.64
C ILE A 77 -8.33 28.92 6.28
N GLN A 78 -9.23 28.25 5.54
CA GLN A 78 -9.84 27.01 5.98
C GLN A 78 -8.79 25.89 6.01
N ALA A 79 -8.73 25.15 7.10
CA ALA A 79 -7.77 24.09 7.32
C ALA A 79 -8.37 22.93 8.14
N ASN A 80 -7.83 21.73 7.96
CA ASN A 80 -8.09 20.58 8.83
C ASN A 80 -6.82 20.21 9.60
N THR A 81 -6.96 19.82 10.84
CA THR A 81 -5.88 19.12 11.55
C THR A 81 -5.64 17.77 10.87
N LEU A 82 -4.40 17.41 10.61
CA LEU A 82 -4.08 16.09 10.06
C LEU A 82 -4.08 15.04 11.16
N GLY A 83 -4.52 13.84 10.85
CA GLY A 83 -4.56 12.71 11.78
C GLY A 83 -3.18 12.41 12.37
N HIS A 84 -3.13 12.16 13.66
CA HIS A 84 -1.91 11.99 14.47
C HIS A 84 -0.99 13.21 14.55
N SER A 85 -1.42 14.36 14.07
CA SER A 85 -0.77 15.63 14.41
C SER A 85 -0.57 15.77 15.92
N LEU A 86 0.45 16.49 16.36
CA LEU A 86 0.47 16.98 17.74
C LEU A 86 -0.60 18.07 17.89
N GLU A 87 -1.19 18.13 19.07
CA GLU A 87 -2.05 19.24 19.47
C GLU A 87 -1.19 20.44 19.87
N THR A 88 -1.58 21.63 19.43
CA THR A 88 -0.93 22.87 19.87
C THR A 88 -1.39 23.25 21.27
N MET A 89 -0.66 24.13 21.95
CA MET A 89 -1.16 24.79 23.14
C MET A 89 -2.45 25.57 22.82
N PRO A 90 -3.32 25.85 23.81
CA PRO A 90 -4.60 26.57 23.59
C PRO A 90 -4.46 27.92 22.88
N GLU A 91 -3.35 28.62 23.08
CA GLU A 91 -3.02 29.88 22.40
C GLU A 91 -2.60 29.72 20.95
N GLY A 92 -2.41 28.47 20.49
CA GLY A 92 -1.90 28.17 19.16
C GLY A 92 -0.40 28.41 19.03
N MET A 93 0.08 28.46 17.80
CA MET A 93 1.50 28.70 17.50
C MET A 93 1.67 29.62 16.30
N SER A 94 2.65 30.53 16.39
CA SER A 94 3.05 31.42 15.28
C SER A 94 4.46 31.11 14.81
N GLY A 95 4.72 31.34 13.54
CA GLY A 95 6.06 31.20 12.97
C GLY A 95 6.18 31.78 11.56
N GLU A 96 7.40 31.93 11.10
CA GLU A 96 7.69 32.23 9.70
C GLU A 96 7.38 31.00 8.86
N LEU A 97 6.70 31.18 7.74
CA LEU A 97 6.35 30.12 6.78
C LEU A 97 7.43 30.00 5.71
N VAL A 98 7.97 28.79 5.53
CA VAL A 98 8.98 28.49 4.52
C VAL A 98 8.46 27.45 3.52
N TYR A 99 8.38 27.82 2.24
CA TYR A 99 8.00 26.86 1.20
C TYR A 99 9.15 25.91 0.87
N VAL A 100 8.89 24.61 1.01
CA VAL A 100 9.89 23.54 0.83
C VAL A 100 9.53 22.54 -0.28
N GLY A 101 8.65 22.94 -1.22
CA GLY A 101 8.30 22.06 -2.36
C GLY A 101 7.69 20.74 -1.94
N ALA A 102 8.25 19.63 -2.42
CA ALA A 102 7.80 18.30 -2.10
C ALA A 102 8.09 17.87 -0.65
N GLY A 103 8.98 18.54 0.06
CA GLY A 103 9.38 18.18 1.42
C GLY A 103 10.28 16.94 1.51
N ALA A 104 10.95 16.54 0.43
CA ALA A 104 12.03 15.58 0.45
C ALA A 104 13.32 16.23 0.99
N LEU A 105 14.24 15.43 1.53
CA LEU A 105 15.45 15.97 2.16
C LEU A 105 16.21 16.98 1.26
N LYS A 106 16.30 16.71 -0.05
CA LYS A 106 16.92 17.61 -1.03
C LYS A 106 16.22 18.96 -1.17
N ASP A 107 14.93 19.03 -0.88
CA ASP A 107 14.13 20.26 -1.04
C ASP A 107 14.38 21.27 0.08
N PHE A 108 15.10 20.86 1.12
CA PHE A 108 15.54 21.71 2.23
C PHE A 108 16.95 22.28 2.02
N GLU A 109 17.68 21.87 0.97
CA GLU A 109 19.00 22.42 0.68
C GLU A 109 18.96 23.95 0.51
N GLY A 110 19.80 24.66 1.24
CA GLY A 110 19.86 26.12 1.25
C GLY A 110 18.70 26.81 2.00
N LYS A 111 17.81 26.08 2.68
CA LYS A 111 16.69 26.64 3.45
C LYS A 111 16.88 26.39 4.96
N ASP A 112 16.83 27.46 5.73
CA ASP A 112 16.77 27.36 7.19
C ASP A 112 15.32 27.24 7.64
N VAL A 113 14.95 26.08 8.17
CA VAL A 113 13.60 25.78 8.70
C VAL A 113 13.56 25.64 10.22
N ARG A 114 14.69 25.81 10.90
CA ARG A 114 14.80 25.67 12.35
C ARG A 114 13.94 26.72 13.07
N GLY A 115 13.01 26.25 13.90
CA GLY A 115 12.05 27.11 14.60
C GLY A 115 10.99 27.74 13.69
N LYS A 116 10.85 27.27 12.45
CA LYS A 116 9.88 27.77 11.46
C LYS A 116 8.82 26.75 11.13
N ILE A 117 7.78 27.19 10.42
CA ILE A 117 6.68 26.38 9.91
C ILE A 117 6.94 26.12 8.43
N ILE A 118 6.81 24.87 7.97
CA ILE A 118 6.99 24.56 6.55
C ILE A 118 5.65 24.59 5.80
N LEU A 119 5.69 25.03 4.53
CA LEU A 119 4.64 24.83 3.53
C LEU A 119 5.13 23.79 2.52
N THR A 120 4.40 22.67 2.36
CA THR A 120 4.77 21.60 1.44
C THR A 120 3.58 21.11 0.62
N GLU A 121 3.85 20.51 -0.53
CA GLU A 121 2.84 19.98 -1.45
C GLU A 121 2.59 18.49 -1.18
N LEU A 122 1.32 18.08 -0.94
CA LEU A 122 0.95 16.67 -0.74
C LEU A 122 1.21 15.82 -1.98
N SER A 123 1.13 16.41 -3.15
CA SER A 123 1.19 15.80 -4.46
C SER A 123 2.44 14.96 -4.73
N TYR A 124 3.57 15.43 -4.24
CA TYR A 124 4.87 14.88 -4.62
C TYR A 124 5.49 14.07 -3.49
N SER A 125 6.21 13.02 -3.89
CA SER A 125 6.97 12.18 -2.95
C SER A 125 8.00 13.02 -2.14
N PRO A 126 8.19 12.68 -0.88
CA PRO A 126 7.70 11.55 -0.11
C PRO A 126 6.25 11.71 0.39
N ALA A 127 5.71 10.66 1.04
CA ALA A 127 4.38 10.72 1.66
C ALA A 127 4.34 11.70 2.84
N ARG A 128 3.13 12.16 3.24
CA ARG A 128 2.89 13.09 4.36
C ARG A 128 3.68 12.75 5.63
N HIS A 129 3.69 11.48 5.97
CA HIS A 129 4.35 10.93 7.15
C HIS A 129 5.85 11.23 7.15
N GLU A 130 6.49 11.00 6.02
CA GLU A 130 7.91 11.23 5.83
C GLU A 130 8.26 12.72 5.75
N LYS A 131 7.39 13.55 5.12
CA LYS A 131 7.59 15.01 5.05
C LYS A 131 7.73 15.64 6.43
N GLN A 132 6.80 15.30 7.36
CA GLN A 132 6.86 15.84 8.72
C GLN A 132 8.07 15.30 9.49
N ARG A 133 8.44 14.02 9.26
CA ARG A 133 9.62 13.43 9.91
C ARG A 133 10.92 14.14 9.47
N VAL A 134 11.11 14.34 8.17
CA VAL A 134 12.28 15.03 7.62
C VAL A 134 12.33 16.48 8.13
N ALA A 135 11.20 17.20 8.05
CA ALA A 135 11.12 18.58 8.52
C ALA A 135 11.45 18.70 10.03
N GLY A 136 10.90 17.78 10.85
CA GLY A 136 11.18 17.75 12.29
C GLY A 136 12.64 17.47 12.61
N GLN A 137 13.28 16.56 11.89
CA GLN A 137 14.73 16.31 12.03
C GLN A 137 15.58 17.55 11.70
N LEU A 138 15.10 18.40 10.80
CA LEU A 138 15.75 19.67 10.45
C LEU A 138 15.37 20.85 11.36
N GLY A 139 14.53 20.59 12.37
CA GLY A 139 14.16 21.56 13.41
C GLY A 139 12.95 22.42 13.09
N ALA A 140 12.13 22.07 12.09
CA ALA A 140 10.83 22.72 11.87
C ALA A 140 9.89 22.44 13.06
N ILE A 141 9.03 23.41 13.37
CA ILE A 141 8.11 23.33 14.52
C ILE A 141 6.67 23.04 14.13
N GLY A 142 6.32 23.11 12.85
CA GLY A 142 4.98 22.81 12.33
C GLY A 142 4.98 22.68 10.83
N ALA A 143 3.90 22.07 10.28
CA ALA A 143 3.76 21.85 8.84
C ALA A 143 2.36 22.21 8.35
N VAL A 144 2.32 22.97 7.25
CA VAL A 144 1.14 23.26 6.43
C VAL A 144 1.28 22.48 5.12
N MET A 145 0.33 21.60 4.83
CA MET A 145 0.37 20.72 3.67
C MET A 145 -0.75 21.10 2.69
N MET A 146 -0.38 21.61 1.49
CA MET A 146 -1.37 21.95 0.47
C MET A 146 -1.80 20.72 -0.32
N ASN A 147 -3.10 20.67 -0.63
CA ASN A 147 -3.73 19.58 -1.36
C ASN A 147 -3.22 19.49 -2.82
N TRP A 148 -3.50 18.37 -3.48
CA TRP A 148 -3.36 18.16 -4.93
C TRP A 148 -4.58 18.70 -5.69
N GLY A 149 -4.64 18.43 -7.00
CA GLY A 149 -5.71 18.90 -7.88
C GLY A 149 -5.29 20.05 -8.77
N GLY A 150 -6.22 20.57 -9.57
CA GLY A 150 -6.04 21.80 -10.34
C GLY A 150 -5.79 23.01 -9.43
N PRO A 151 -5.26 24.12 -9.97
CA PRO A 151 -4.93 25.29 -9.16
C PRO A 151 -6.14 25.92 -8.44
N GLU A 152 -7.34 25.65 -8.93
CA GLU A 152 -8.62 26.12 -8.36
C GLU A 152 -9.15 25.21 -7.25
N ASN A 153 -8.55 24.04 -7.00
CA ASN A 153 -9.09 23.08 -6.05
C ASN A 153 -9.19 23.68 -4.63
N SER A 154 -10.43 23.78 -4.16
CA SER A 154 -10.80 24.32 -2.83
C SER A 154 -11.02 23.23 -1.78
N ALA A 155 -10.92 21.95 -2.12
CA ALA A 155 -11.10 20.85 -1.18
C ALA A 155 -9.97 20.83 -0.13
N VAL A 156 -10.36 20.86 1.15
CA VAL A 156 -9.41 20.80 2.27
C VAL A 156 -9.14 19.33 2.60
N PRO A 157 -7.88 18.88 2.57
CA PRO A 157 -7.57 17.47 2.73
C PRO A 157 -7.62 16.99 4.19
N PHE A 158 -7.97 15.73 4.36
CA PHE A 158 -7.67 14.91 5.53
C PHE A 158 -6.41 14.09 5.29
N GLY A 159 -5.98 13.32 6.28
CA GLY A 159 -4.93 12.32 6.15
C GLY A 159 -4.06 12.23 7.39
N SER A 160 -3.46 11.07 7.61
CA SER A 160 -2.57 10.81 8.74
C SER A 160 -1.14 11.29 8.46
N VAL A 161 -0.44 11.69 9.52
CA VAL A 161 1.00 12.00 9.50
C VAL A 161 1.83 11.06 10.40
N LYS A 162 1.22 9.98 10.93
CA LYS A 162 1.92 8.97 11.74
C LYS A 162 2.75 8.04 10.86
N PRO A 163 4.10 8.04 10.94
CA PRO A 163 4.94 7.12 10.16
C PRO A 163 4.83 5.67 10.59
N VAL A 164 4.64 5.41 11.89
CA VAL A 164 4.55 4.04 12.43
C VAL A 164 3.45 3.26 11.72
N TRP A 165 3.82 2.16 11.11
CA TRP A 165 2.88 1.23 10.46
C TRP A 165 2.18 0.38 11.51
N GLY A 166 0.86 0.44 11.56
CA GLY A 166 0.09 -0.23 12.59
C GLY A 166 0.28 0.38 13.99
N ASN A 167 0.20 -0.44 15.01
CA ASN A 167 0.41 -0.01 16.38
C ASN A 167 1.89 0.24 16.68
N PRO A 168 2.24 1.28 17.45
CA PRO A 168 3.61 1.50 17.89
C PRO A 168 4.08 0.41 18.85
N THR A 169 5.39 0.19 18.86
CA THR A 169 6.10 -0.65 19.83
C THR A 169 6.99 0.21 20.72
N PRO A 170 7.51 -0.31 21.84
CA PRO A 170 8.48 0.42 22.66
C PRO A 170 9.71 0.90 21.87
N ASP A 171 10.09 0.19 20.79
CA ASP A 171 11.27 0.51 19.99
C ASP A 171 11.06 1.72 19.08
N ASN A 172 9.83 1.94 18.58
CA ASN A 172 9.56 2.98 17.59
C ASN A 172 8.64 4.11 18.06
N VAL A 173 7.97 3.97 19.19
CA VAL A 173 7.02 4.99 19.70
C VAL A 173 7.68 6.36 19.92
N LYS A 174 8.95 6.39 20.26
CA LYS A 174 9.68 7.65 20.54
C LYS A 174 10.35 8.25 19.31
N THR A 175 10.61 7.44 18.28
CA THR A 175 11.43 7.83 17.13
C THR A 175 10.66 7.95 15.83
N GLU A 176 9.49 7.29 15.74
CA GLU A 176 8.73 7.18 14.48
C GLU A 176 7.30 7.73 14.56
N MET A 177 6.85 8.24 15.71
CA MET A 177 5.57 8.95 15.77
C MET A 177 5.68 10.38 15.19
N ALA A 178 4.53 11.03 14.95
CA ALA A 178 4.53 12.43 14.53
C ALA A 178 5.17 13.32 15.60
N VAL A 179 5.98 14.30 15.17
CA VAL A 179 6.83 15.12 16.05
C VAL A 179 6.44 16.59 16.09
N MET A 180 5.43 17.00 15.29
CA MET A 180 4.99 18.40 15.23
C MET A 180 3.50 18.52 14.89
N PRO A 181 2.87 19.67 15.17
CA PRO A 181 1.55 20.02 14.67
C PRO A 181 1.54 20.14 13.15
N CYS A 182 0.53 19.50 12.50
CA CYS A 182 0.39 19.44 11.05
C CYS A 182 -1.05 19.76 10.65
N ILE A 183 -1.22 20.62 9.66
CA ILE A 183 -2.53 20.98 9.08
C ILE A 183 -2.54 20.77 7.57
N GLY A 184 -3.72 20.48 7.02
CA GLY A 184 -3.99 20.41 5.60
C GLY A 184 -4.81 21.60 5.14
N ILE A 185 -4.47 22.17 3.98
CA ILE A 185 -5.18 23.30 3.34
C ILE A 185 -5.50 23.00 1.88
N ALA A 186 -6.49 23.70 1.35
CA ALA A 186 -6.84 23.61 -0.07
C ALA A 186 -5.66 24.03 -0.96
N ARG A 187 -5.60 23.48 -2.19
CA ARG A 187 -4.53 23.81 -3.13
C ARG A 187 -4.52 25.28 -3.50
N VAL A 188 -5.69 25.86 -3.78
CA VAL A 188 -5.81 27.28 -4.12
C VAL A 188 -5.19 28.19 -3.05
N ALA A 189 -5.45 27.91 -1.78
CA ALA A 189 -4.88 28.65 -0.65
C ALA A 189 -3.37 28.41 -0.51
N GLY A 190 -2.93 27.17 -0.72
CA GLY A 190 -1.51 26.81 -0.67
C GLY A 190 -0.69 27.49 -1.76
N LEU A 191 -1.23 27.61 -2.99
CA LEU A 191 -0.58 28.33 -4.08
C LEU A 191 -0.50 29.84 -3.80
N GLN A 192 -1.52 30.42 -3.15
CA GLN A 192 -1.48 31.80 -2.69
C GLN A 192 -0.35 32.01 -1.67
N LEU A 193 -0.25 31.15 -0.67
CA LEU A 193 0.82 31.21 0.33
C LEU A 193 2.21 31.02 -0.29
N LYS A 194 2.36 30.10 -1.23
CA LYS A 194 3.59 29.92 -1.99
C LYS A 194 4.01 31.20 -2.69
N ALA A 195 3.10 31.84 -3.41
CA ALA A 195 3.36 33.11 -4.09
C ALA A 195 3.70 34.24 -3.11
N MET A 196 3.15 34.24 -1.90
CA MET A 196 3.53 35.19 -0.85
C MET A 196 4.95 34.93 -0.35
N CYS A 197 5.32 33.67 -0.10
CA CYS A 197 6.68 33.27 0.32
C CYS A 197 7.75 33.63 -0.73
N GLU A 198 7.41 33.61 -2.02
CA GLU A 198 8.29 34.02 -3.11
C GLU A 198 8.53 35.56 -3.14
N LYS A 199 7.60 36.35 -2.59
CA LYS A 199 7.71 37.80 -2.54
C LYS A 199 8.42 38.34 -1.29
N GLY A 200 8.43 37.57 -0.20
CA GLY A 200 9.05 37.96 1.05
C GLY A 200 8.62 37.10 2.24
N PRO A 201 9.06 37.45 3.45
CA PRO A 201 8.70 36.71 4.67
C PRO A 201 7.19 36.69 4.92
N VAL A 202 6.67 35.51 5.22
CA VAL A 202 5.26 35.30 5.58
C VAL A 202 5.22 34.80 7.01
N ARG A 203 4.40 35.43 7.85
CA ARG A 203 4.15 34.97 9.23
C ARG A 203 2.76 34.38 9.33
N VAL A 204 2.66 33.20 9.91
CA VAL A 204 1.38 32.49 10.08
C VAL A 204 1.16 32.10 11.53
N TRP A 205 -0.11 31.91 11.87
CA TRP A 205 -0.55 31.34 13.13
C TRP A 205 -1.55 30.23 12.88
N PHE A 206 -1.45 29.12 13.62
CA PHE A 206 -2.48 28.08 13.61
C PHE A 206 -2.65 27.39 14.95
N ARG A 207 -3.83 26.77 15.11
CA ARG A 207 -4.17 25.90 16.22
C ARG A 207 -4.76 24.59 15.70
N THR A 208 -4.24 23.48 16.22
CA THR A 208 -4.69 22.12 15.87
C THR A 208 -5.59 21.58 16.97
N HIS A 209 -6.60 20.80 16.54
CA HIS A 209 -7.51 20.08 17.43
C HIS A 209 -7.52 18.60 17.03
N VAL A 210 -7.03 17.73 17.92
CA VAL A 210 -6.94 16.30 17.65
C VAL A 210 -6.93 15.49 18.95
N LYS A 211 -7.61 14.35 18.92
CA LYS A 211 -7.55 13.36 19.99
C LYS A 211 -6.88 12.11 19.46
N ASN A 212 -5.66 11.85 19.94
CA ASN A 212 -4.89 10.65 19.62
C ASN A 212 -4.92 9.69 20.80
N GLY A 213 -5.14 8.41 20.57
CA GLY A 213 -5.15 7.45 21.67
C GLY A 213 -5.47 6.02 21.25
N TRP A 214 -5.42 5.14 22.25
CA TRP A 214 -5.81 3.75 22.10
C TRP A 214 -7.33 3.62 22.15
N HIS A 215 -7.92 3.02 21.12
CA HIS A 215 -9.35 2.72 21.02
C HIS A 215 -9.57 1.29 20.54
N PRO A 216 -10.67 0.64 20.96
CA PRO A 216 -11.10 -0.62 20.34
C PRO A 216 -11.57 -0.34 18.91
N VAL A 217 -11.07 -1.13 17.97
CA VAL A 217 -11.47 -1.08 16.56
C VAL A 217 -11.82 -2.48 16.08
N GLN A 218 -12.64 -2.61 15.04
CA GLN A 218 -13.15 -3.89 14.58
C GLN A 218 -12.74 -4.14 13.12
N ILE A 219 -12.16 -5.32 12.85
CA ILE A 219 -11.98 -5.84 11.49
C ILE A 219 -12.99 -6.97 11.24
N THR A 220 -13.47 -7.09 10.01
CA THR A 220 -14.33 -8.21 9.60
C THR A 220 -13.55 -9.13 8.67
N VAL A 221 -13.50 -10.41 9.01
CA VAL A 221 -12.84 -11.43 8.20
C VAL A 221 -13.86 -12.49 7.80
N ALA A 222 -13.93 -12.81 6.51
CA ALA A 222 -14.82 -13.82 5.98
C ALA A 222 -14.07 -14.83 5.12
N GLU A 223 -14.51 -16.09 5.13
CA GLU A 223 -13.89 -17.16 4.35
C GLU A 223 -14.89 -17.85 3.44
N LEU A 224 -14.48 -18.12 2.21
CA LEU A 224 -15.07 -19.10 1.31
C LEU A 224 -14.05 -20.23 1.15
N LYS A 225 -14.36 -21.39 1.73
CA LYS A 225 -13.47 -22.56 1.71
C LYS A 225 -13.46 -23.24 0.34
N ALA A 226 -12.43 -24.00 0.06
CA ALA A 226 -12.32 -24.88 -1.11
C ALA A 226 -12.45 -26.34 -0.67
N PRO A 227 -13.68 -26.87 -0.46
CA PRO A 227 -13.89 -28.14 0.22
C PRO A 227 -13.33 -29.36 -0.51
N ASN A 228 -13.14 -29.25 -1.82
CA ASN A 228 -12.60 -30.32 -2.67
C ASN A 228 -11.15 -30.09 -3.09
N ALA A 229 -10.48 -29.11 -2.48
CA ALA A 229 -9.09 -28.78 -2.83
C ALA A 229 -8.11 -29.84 -2.31
N PRO A 230 -7.02 -30.10 -3.04
CA PRO A 230 -5.95 -30.98 -2.55
C PRO A 230 -5.24 -30.45 -1.30
N GLU A 231 -5.12 -29.14 -1.17
CA GLU A 231 -4.68 -28.41 0.03
C GLU A 231 -5.80 -27.47 0.47
N PRO A 232 -6.82 -27.95 1.22
CA PRO A 232 -8.03 -27.19 1.52
C PRO A 232 -7.80 -25.97 2.42
N GLU A 233 -6.67 -25.90 3.10
CA GLU A 233 -6.26 -24.77 3.93
C GLU A 233 -5.65 -23.62 3.11
N ASP A 234 -5.23 -23.85 1.86
CA ASP A 234 -4.66 -22.81 1.00
C ASP A 234 -5.73 -21.83 0.51
N PHE A 235 -5.40 -20.54 0.51
CA PHE A 235 -6.33 -19.48 0.13
C PHE A 235 -5.65 -18.31 -0.58
N ILE A 236 -6.47 -17.54 -1.31
CA ILE A 236 -6.14 -16.22 -1.84
C ILE A 236 -6.78 -15.18 -0.92
N MET A 237 -6.02 -14.17 -0.54
CA MET A 237 -6.51 -13.05 0.25
C MET A 237 -7.09 -11.97 -0.67
N VAL A 238 -8.20 -11.39 -0.27
CA VAL A 238 -8.80 -10.20 -0.86
C VAL A 238 -9.04 -9.21 0.27
N GLY A 239 -8.54 -8.00 0.16
CA GLY A 239 -8.70 -7.05 1.25
C GLY A 239 -8.85 -5.61 0.80
N GLY A 240 -9.55 -4.84 1.61
CA GLY A 240 -9.72 -3.41 1.49
C GLY A 240 -10.12 -2.84 2.85
N HIS A 241 -9.81 -1.58 3.09
CA HIS A 241 -10.20 -0.98 4.36
C HIS A 241 -11.66 -0.56 4.37
N GLN A 242 -12.29 -0.61 5.55
CA GLN A 242 -13.70 -0.27 5.75
C GLN A 242 -13.90 1.05 6.53
N ASP A 243 -12.86 1.58 7.17
CA ASP A 243 -12.88 2.89 7.79
C ASP A 243 -12.73 4.01 6.74
N SER A 244 -12.99 5.23 7.13
CA SER A 244 -12.91 6.38 6.21
C SER A 244 -12.66 7.69 6.95
N TRP A 245 -12.19 8.69 6.21
CA TRP A 245 -12.27 10.10 6.60
C TRP A 245 -13.72 10.60 6.65
N PRO A 246 -13.99 11.81 7.19
CA PRO A 246 -15.32 12.42 7.18
C PRO A 246 -15.91 12.54 5.77
N GLY A 247 -17.23 12.45 5.67
CA GLY A 247 -17.98 12.50 4.41
C GLY A 247 -18.56 11.15 4.02
N GLU A 248 -18.99 11.03 2.78
CA GLU A 248 -19.49 9.78 2.20
C GLU A 248 -18.36 8.77 2.04
N ALA A 249 -17.19 9.25 1.65
CA ALA A 249 -16.02 8.44 1.32
C ALA A 249 -16.40 7.26 0.40
N ALA A 250 -17.08 7.62 -0.70
CA ALA A 250 -17.66 6.64 -1.62
C ALA A 250 -16.60 5.88 -2.40
N THR A 251 -15.62 6.60 -2.97
CA THR A 251 -14.49 5.95 -3.65
C THR A 251 -13.54 5.30 -2.65
N ASP A 252 -13.41 5.88 -1.43
CA ASP A 252 -12.40 5.58 -0.43
C ASP A 252 -13.00 5.19 0.94
N ASN A 253 -13.39 3.96 1.24
CA ASN A 253 -13.32 2.80 0.35
C ASN A 253 -14.67 2.03 0.34
N ALA A 254 -15.83 2.74 0.36
CA ALA A 254 -17.14 2.07 0.27
C ALA A 254 -17.24 1.24 -1.01
N ALA A 255 -16.68 1.72 -2.13
CA ALA A 255 -16.67 1.02 -3.41
C ALA A 255 -15.85 -0.28 -3.34
N GLY A 256 -14.64 -0.26 -2.79
CA GLY A 256 -13.81 -1.46 -2.65
C GLY A 256 -14.47 -2.53 -1.78
N ASN A 257 -15.04 -2.13 -0.64
CA ASN A 257 -15.79 -3.05 0.23
C ASN A 257 -16.98 -3.70 -0.52
N SER A 258 -17.72 -2.89 -1.29
CA SER A 258 -18.86 -3.38 -2.07
C SER A 258 -18.43 -4.34 -3.20
N CYS A 259 -17.28 -4.10 -3.82
CA CYS A 259 -16.66 -5.04 -4.77
C CYS A 259 -16.35 -6.39 -4.11
N MET A 260 -15.79 -6.39 -2.89
CA MET A 260 -15.47 -7.61 -2.15
C MET A 260 -16.73 -8.43 -1.82
N MET A 261 -17.83 -7.76 -1.43
CA MET A 261 -19.14 -8.40 -1.17
C MET A 261 -19.71 -9.06 -2.43
N GLU A 262 -19.63 -8.38 -3.57
CA GLU A 262 -20.07 -8.90 -4.86
C GLU A 262 -19.20 -10.09 -5.33
N LEU A 263 -17.88 -10.03 -5.14
CA LEU A 263 -16.99 -11.14 -5.44
C LEU A 263 -17.35 -12.38 -4.62
N ALA A 264 -17.60 -12.23 -3.31
CA ALA A 264 -18.04 -13.34 -2.47
C ALA A 264 -19.33 -13.98 -3.00
N ARG A 265 -20.32 -13.15 -3.37
CA ARG A 265 -21.59 -13.61 -3.93
C ARG A 265 -21.43 -14.45 -5.21
N VAL A 266 -20.56 -14.02 -6.14
CA VAL A 266 -20.39 -14.73 -7.42
C VAL A 266 -19.51 -15.96 -7.31
N PHE A 267 -18.61 -16.02 -6.33
CA PHE A 267 -17.75 -17.18 -6.11
C PHE A 267 -18.45 -18.33 -5.38
N LYS A 268 -19.39 -18.02 -4.48
CA LYS A 268 -20.08 -19.03 -3.66
C LYS A 268 -20.69 -20.19 -4.46
N PRO A 269 -21.46 -19.97 -5.56
CA PRO A 269 -22.01 -21.05 -6.35
C PRO A 269 -20.97 -21.96 -7.03
N HIS A 270 -19.73 -21.51 -7.11
CA HIS A 270 -18.62 -22.21 -7.76
C HIS A 270 -17.61 -22.81 -6.79
N GLN A 271 -17.88 -22.75 -5.49
CA GLN A 271 -16.97 -23.14 -4.40
C GLN A 271 -16.41 -24.56 -4.58
N ALA A 272 -17.22 -25.50 -5.05
CA ALA A 272 -16.79 -26.88 -5.30
C ALA A 272 -15.71 -27.03 -6.40
N LYS A 273 -15.48 -26.01 -7.22
CA LYS A 273 -14.47 -25.97 -8.29
C LYS A 273 -13.16 -25.33 -7.84
N LEU A 274 -13.14 -24.72 -6.67
CA LEU A 274 -11.97 -24.00 -6.17
C LEU A 274 -10.91 -24.99 -5.68
N ARG A 275 -9.68 -24.72 -6.01
CA ARG A 275 -8.48 -25.42 -5.51
C ARG A 275 -7.82 -24.68 -4.35
N ARG A 276 -8.21 -23.41 -4.14
CA ARG A 276 -7.80 -22.55 -3.03
C ARG A 276 -8.99 -21.73 -2.60
N GLY A 277 -9.18 -21.59 -1.30
CA GLY A 277 -10.24 -20.76 -0.73
C GLY A 277 -10.02 -19.28 -0.98
N LEU A 278 -10.97 -18.46 -0.55
CA LEU A 278 -10.87 -17.01 -0.48
C LEU A 278 -10.98 -16.55 0.97
N LEU A 279 -10.08 -15.68 1.41
CA LEU A 279 -10.16 -14.97 2.67
C LEU A 279 -10.35 -13.48 2.38
N PHE A 280 -11.51 -12.94 2.77
CA PHE A 280 -11.84 -11.52 2.64
C PHE A 280 -11.53 -10.81 3.95
N GLY A 281 -10.70 -9.77 3.89
CA GLY A 281 -10.36 -8.93 5.03
C GLY A 281 -10.86 -7.50 4.84
N PHE A 282 -11.85 -7.10 5.63
CA PHE A 282 -12.32 -5.72 5.73
C PHE A 282 -11.54 -5.06 6.86
N TRP A 283 -10.44 -4.41 6.47
CA TRP A 283 -9.50 -3.84 7.42
C TRP A 283 -10.02 -2.55 8.02
N THR A 284 -9.56 -2.19 9.21
CA THR A 284 -9.89 -0.93 9.85
C THR A 284 -8.63 -0.23 10.34
N ALA A 285 -8.78 1.01 10.77
CA ALA A 285 -7.67 1.84 11.18
C ALA A 285 -6.56 1.93 10.10
N HIS A 286 -6.98 1.91 8.84
CA HIS A 286 -6.17 2.23 7.69
C HIS A 286 -5.87 3.73 7.68
N GLU A 287 -6.91 4.55 7.73
CA GLU A 287 -6.84 6.00 7.63
C GLU A 287 -6.28 6.63 8.89
N THR A 288 -6.93 6.36 10.02
CA THR A 288 -6.61 7.03 11.28
C THR A 288 -5.70 6.21 12.20
N GLY A 289 -5.25 5.03 11.77
CA GLY A 289 -4.35 4.16 12.52
C GLY A 289 -3.12 3.72 11.74
N THR A 290 -2.96 4.16 10.51
CA THR A 290 -1.88 3.77 9.59
C THR A 290 -1.80 2.25 9.48
N MET A 291 -2.86 1.64 8.91
CA MET A 291 -3.01 0.20 8.62
C MET A 291 -2.98 -0.71 9.87
N ALA A 292 -3.50 -0.22 11.00
CA ALA A 292 -3.40 -1.00 12.25
C ALA A 292 -4.18 -2.32 12.20
N GLY A 293 -5.32 -2.37 11.49
CA GLY A 293 -6.13 -3.58 11.37
C GLY A 293 -5.43 -4.69 10.58
N SER A 294 -4.92 -4.39 9.39
CA SER A 294 -4.20 -5.37 8.57
C SER A 294 -2.86 -5.79 9.20
N ALA A 295 -2.15 -4.84 9.85
CA ALA A 295 -0.92 -5.15 10.58
C ALA A 295 -1.18 -6.10 11.75
N TRP A 296 -2.20 -5.82 12.56
CA TRP A 296 -2.59 -6.72 13.65
C TRP A 296 -2.96 -8.11 13.16
N PHE A 297 -3.68 -8.20 12.04
CA PHE A 297 -4.04 -9.51 11.46
C PHE A 297 -2.82 -10.26 10.96
N ALA A 298 -1.88 -9.58 10.31
CA ALA A 298 -0.62 -10.15 9.87
C ALA A 298 0.18 -10.73 11.04
N ASP A 299 0.30 -9.97 12.13
CA ASP A 299 1.08 -10.38 13.31
C ASP A 299 0.42 -11.53 14.07
N ARG A 300 -0.91 -11.51 14.24
CA ARG A 300 -1.65 -12.49 15.04
C ARG A 300 -1.91 -13.82 14.32
N HIS A 301 -1.99 -13.79 13.00
CA HIS A 301 -2.26 -14.99 12.18
C HIS A 301 -1.04 -15.41 11.35
N TRP A 302 0.17 -15.09 11.84
CA TRP A 302 1.43 -15.28 11.13
C TRP A 302 1.60 -16.67 10.54
N ASP A 303 1.43 -17.75 11.33
CA ASP A 303 1.64 -19.12 10.87
C ASP A 303 0.64 -19.52 9.79
N LYS A 304 -0.66 -19.23 10.00
CA LYS A 304 -1.70 -19.49 8.99
C LYS A 304 -1.39 -18.76 7.67
N LEU A 305 -1.01 -17.50 7.75
CA LEU A 305 -0.69 -16.69 6.59
C LEU A 305 0.58 -17.15 5.89
N ARG A 306 1.64 -17.45 6.66
CA ARG A 306 2.90 -17.97 6.12
C ARG A 306 2.69 -19.30 5.38
N ASP A 307 1.93 -20.21 5.94
CA ASP A 307 1.81 -21.55 5.41
C ASP A 307 0.79 -21.65 4.27
N HIS A 308 -0.31 -20.88 4.31
CA HIS A 308 -1.46 -21.10 3.45
C HIS A 308 -1.84 -19.94 2.53
N ALA A 309 -1.51 -18.68 2.83
CA ALA A 309 -1.84 -17.58 1.93
C ALA A 309 -0.96 -17.61 0.67
N CYS A 310 -1.56 -17.66 -0.51
CA CYS A 310 -0.82 -17.76 -1.78
C CYS A 310 -0.54 -16.39 -2.39
N ALA A 311 -1.53 -15.49 -2.39
CA ALA A 311 -1.44 -14.13 -2.92
C ALA A 311 -2.42 -13.20 -2.20
N TYR A 312 -2.23 -11.89 -2.33
CA TYR A 312 -3.11 -10.87 -1.77
C TYR A 312 -3.53 -9.86 -2.84
N LEU A 313 -4.82 -9.83 -3.16
CA LEU A 313 -5.45 -8.79 -3.97
C LEU A 313 -5.96 -7.68 -3.04
N GLN A 314 -5.41 -6.49 -3.16
CA GLN A 314 -5.96 -5.31 -2.50
C GLN A 314 -6.98 -4.64 -3.42
N ILE A 315 -8.13 -4.26 -2.88
CA ILE A 315 -9.15 -3.50 -3.59
C ILE A 315 -9.40 -2.20 -2.80
N ASP A 316 -8.88 -1.12 -3.36
CA ASP A 316 -8.98 0.21 -2.80
C ASP A 316 -9.20 1.22 -3.94
N GLN A 317 -10.24 2.04 -3.80
CA GLN A 317 -10.65 3.06 -4.77
C GLN A 317 -10.87 2.56 -6.20
N PRO A 318 -11.64 1.48 -6.42
CA PRO A 318 -11.95 1.03 -7.77
C PRO A 318 -12.81 2.07 -8.50
N SER A 319 -12.58 2.20 -9.81
CA SER A 319 -13.45 2.93 -10.73
C SER A 319 -13.67 4.41 -10.41
N CYS A 320 -12.61 5.13 -10.07
CA CYS A 320 -12.66 6.58 -9.94
C CYS A 320 -13.07 7.23 -11.27
N ALA A 321 -14.00 8.19 -11.19
CA ALA A 321 -14.50 8.92 -12.36
C ALA A 321 -13.38 9.64 -13.11
N GLY A 322 -13.44 9.63 -14.45
CA GLY A 322 -12.47 10.28 -15.33
C GLY A 322 -11.20 9.45 -15.61
N THR A 323 -11.03 8.28 -14.97
CA THR A 323 -9.89 7.41 -15.27
C THR A 323 -10.08 6.69 -16.60
N THR A 324 -9.07 6.71 -17.46
CA THR A 324 -9.12 6.16 -18.82
C THR A 324 -8.16 5.01 -19.06
N LEU A 325 -7.14 4.88 -18.22
CA LEU A 325 -6.15 3.81 -18.27
C LEU A 325 -6.46 2.74 -17.20
N TRP A 326 -5.81 1.58 -17.33
CA TRP A 326 -5.70 0.62 -16.25
C TRP A 326 -4.26 0.64 -15.70
N HIS A 327 -4.13 0.67 -14.39
CA HIS A 327 -2.84 0.61 -13.72
C HIS A 327 -2.82 -0.50 -12.67
N THR A 328 -1.76 -1.32 -12.70
CA THR A 328 -1.56 -2.34 -11.66
C THR A 328 -0.21 -2.15 -10.98
N THR A 329 -0.24 -2.12 -9.66
CA THR A 329 0.96 -2.30 -8.84
C THR A 329 1.02 -3.75 -8.38
N SER A 330 2.17 -4.41 -8.49
CA SER A 330 2.32 -5.79 -8.05
C SER A 330 3.73 -6.17 -7.67
N ASN A 331 3.86 -7.27 -6.92
CA ASN A 331 5.10 -8.03 -6.90
C ASN A 331 5.36 -8.61 -8.30
N VAL A 332 6.62 -8.77 -8.63
CA VAL A 332 7.06 -9.08 -10.00
C VAL A 332 6.60 -10.45 -10.46
N GLU A 333 6.60 -11.43 -9.56
CA GLU A 333 6.18 -12.80 -9.83
C GLU A 333 4.72 -12.94 -10.28
N LEU A 334 3.88 -11.92 -10.02
CA LEU A 334 2.47 -11.88 -10.43
C LEU A 334 2.26 -11.16 -11.77
N LYS A 335 3.26 -10.46 -12.29
CA LYS A 335 3.09 -9.52 -13.40
C LYS A 335 2.52 -10.18 -14.66
N ASP A 336 3.12 -11.27 -15.11
CA ASP A 336 2.73 -11.93 -16.36
C ASP A 336 1.30 -12.47 -16.29
N PHE A 337 0.94 -13.00 -15.12
CA PHE A 337 -0.41 -13.49 -14.82
C PHE A 337 -1.45 -12.36 -14.92
N HIS A 338 -1.31 -11.30 -14.11
CA HIS A 338 -2.36 -10.27 -14.07
C HIS A 338 -2.46 -9.50 -15.38
N GLN A 339 -1.33 -9.22 -16.09
CA GLN A 339 -1.36 -8.54 -17.37
C GLN A 339 -2.07 -9.36 -18.48
N ARG A 340 -2.00 -10.67 -18.41
CA ARG A 340 -2.76 -11.54 -19.33
C ARG A 340 -4.26 -11.39 -19.10
N GLU A 341 -4.70 -11.44 -17.84
CA GLU A 341 -6.10 -11.26 -17.46
C GLU A 341 -6.63 -9.86 -17.81
N GLU A 342 -5.86 -8.82 -17.52
CA GLU A 342 -6.18 -7.44 -17.86
C GLU A 342 -6.43 -7.26 -19.36
N LYS A 343 -5.51 -7.76 -20.20
CA LYS A 343 -5.67 -7.68 -21.65
C LYS A 343 -6.90 -8.42 -22.16
N ALA A 344 -7.26 -9.53 -21.52
CA ALA A 344 -8.44 -10.31 -21.88
C ALA A 344 -9.76 -9.60 -21.48
N GLN A 345 -9.78 -8.92 -20.32
CA GLN A 345 -10.99 -8.28 -19.79
C GLN A 345 -11.16 -6.81 -20.21
N LEU A 346 -10.07 -6.14 -20.64
CA LEU A 346 -10.04 -4.72 -21.00
C LEU A 346 -9.53 -4.50 -22.43
N PRO A 347 -10.17 -5.08 -23.46
CA PRO A 347 -9.71 -4.93 -24.84
C PRO A 347 -9.72 -3.46 -25.25
N GLY A 348 -8.60 -2.99 -25.79
CA GLY A 348 -8.42 -1.61 -26.29
C GLY A 348 -8.13 -0.56 -25.20
N ARG A 349 -7.98 -0.95 -23.94
CA ARG A 349 -7.57 -0.03 -22.86
C ARG A 349 -6.07 -0.12 -22.64
N ASP A 350 -5.42 1.00 -22.51
CA ASP A 350 -3.98 1.06 -22.17
C ASP A 350 -3.75 0.56 -20.75
N ILE A 351 -2.76 -0.34 -20.62
CA ILE A 351 -2.40 -1.01 -19.38
C ILE A 351 -0.99 -0.59 -18.98
N THR A 352 -0.86 -0.09 -17.77
CA THR A 352 0.41 0.31 -17.16
C THR A 352 0.72 -0.53 -15.93
N TRP A 353 2.00 -0.64 -15.59
CA TRP A 353 2.44 -1.42 -14.46
C TRP A 353 3.57 -0.75 -13.68
N LYS A 354 3.56 -0.93 -12.38
CA LYS A 354 4.64 -0.53 -11.49
C LYS A 354 4.86 -1.61 -10.44
N ARG A 355 6.12 -1.81 -10.06
CA ARG A 355 6.43 -2.66 -8.91
C ARG A 355 5.79 -2.10 -7.65
N VAL A 356 5.24 -2.98 -6.82
CA VAL A 356 4.64 -2.59 -5.54
C VAL A 356 5.67 -1.91 -4.63
N ALA A 357 5.29 -0.78 -4.07
CA ALA A 357 5.90 -0.21 -2.88
C ALA A 357 4.93 -0.39 -1.71
N LYS A 358 5.44 -0.44 -0.48
CA LYS A 358 4.58 -0.64 0.69
C LYS A 358 3.64 0.56 0.89
N SER A 359 2.39 0.38 0.52
CA SER A 359 1.31 1.36 0.65
C SER A 359 -0.03 0.64 0.76
N GLY A 360 -1.09 1.34 1.15
CA GLY A 360 -2.37 0.69 1.42
C GLY A 360 -2.21 -0.38 2.51
N ASP A 361 -3.02 -1.45 2.47
CA ASP A 361 -2.93 -2.53 3.45
C ASP A 361 -1.86 -3.59 3.12
N ALA A 362 -0.67 -3.14 2.74
CA ALA A 362 0.49 -3.98 2.40
C ALA A 362 1.20 -4.58 3.61
N SER A 363 0.47 -4.90 4.68
CA SER A 363 1.01 -5.42 5.94
C SER A 363 1.59 -6.83 5.82
N PHE A 364 1.30 -7.54 4.72
CA PHE A 364 1.67 -8.94 4.50
C PHE A 364 3.02 -9.13 3.79
N ILE A 365 3.67 -8.04 3.42
CA ILE A 365 4.99 -8.05 2.73
C ILE A 365 6.06 -8.76 3.56
N GLY A 366 6.11 -8.52 4.89
CA GLY A 366 7.07 -9.17 5.79
C GLY A 366 6.92 -10.69 5.81
N ILE A 367 5.68 -11.19 5.80
CA ILE A 367 5.38 -12.63 5.70
C ILE A 367 5.84 -13.20 4.35
N GLY A 368 5.94 -12.36 3.33
CA GLY A 368 6.33 -12.76 1.99
C GLY A 368 5.15 -13.22 1.13
N ILE A 369 3.96 -12.64 1.33
CA ILE A 369 2.79 -12.89 0.50
C ILE A 369 2.85 -11.92 -0.69
N PRO A 370 2.93 -12.43 -1.94
CA PRO A 370 2.89 -11.58 -3.12
C PRO A 370 1.57 -10.84 -3.20
N MET A 371 1.63 -9.53 -3.47
CA MET A 371 0.44 -8.71 -3.54
C MET A 371 0.32 -7.96 -4.86
N PHE A 372 -0.90 -7.59 -5.20
CA PHE A 372 -1.22 -6.75 -6.34
C PHE A 372 -2.50 -5.94 -6.10
N GLN A 373 -2.59 -4.82 -6.80
CA GLN A 373 -3.75 -3.93 -6.83
C GLN A 373 -3.89 -3.39 -8.24
N GLY A 374 -5.05 -3.60 -8.86
CA GLY A 374 -5.40 -3.04 -10.15
C GLY A 374 -6.50 -1.99 -9.99
N GLU A 375 -6.35 -0.85 -10.65
CA GLU A 375 -7.26 0.29 -10.56
C GLU A 375 -7.32 1.08 -11.86
N GLY A 376 -8.35 1.91 -12.03
CA GLY A 376 -8.40 2.92 -13.08
C GLY A 376 -7.36 4.00 -12.84
N ALA A 377 -6.74 4.52 -13.88
CA ALA A 377 -5.72 5.56 -13.79
C ALA A 377 -5.95 6.71 -14.76
N PHE A 378 -5.45 7.88 -14.39
CA PHE A 378 -5.40 9.07 -15.23
C PHE A 378 -4.18 9.03 -16.15
N THR A 379 -4.26 9.73 -17.28
CA THR A 379 -3.12 9.93 -18.18
C THR A 379 -2.05 10.82 -17.55
N GLU A 380 -0.83 10.74 -18.06
CA GLU A 380 0.28 11.60 -17.59
C GLU A 380 -0.05 13.10 -17.75
N ALA A 381 -0.77 13.47 -18.81
CA ALA A 381 -1.19 14.85 -19.05
C ALA A 381 -2.18 15.33 -17.98
N GLU A 382 -3.18 14.51 -17.62
CA GLU A 382 -4.13 14.82 -16.56
C GLU A 382 -3.44 14.89 -15.19
N LEU A 383 -2.55 13.95 -14.89
CA LEU A 383 -1.77 13.99 -13.65
C LEU A 383 -0.90 15.24 -13.53
N LYS A 384 -0.29 15.68 -14.63
CA LYS A 384 0.48 16.93 -14.67
C LYS A 384 -0.41 18.15 -14.42
N ALA A 385 -1.60 18.18 -15.01
CA ALA A 385 -2.56 19.29 -14.84
C ALA A 385 -3.16 19.36 -13.42
N THR A 386 -3.22 18.22 -12.72
CA THR A 386 -3.83 18.08 -11.38
C THR A 386 -2.80 17.90 -10.25
N ALA A 387 -1.54 18.26 -10.49
CA ALA A 387 -0.47 18.09 -9.52
C ALA A 387 -0.44 16.66 -8.93
N LEU A 388 -0.45 15.64 -9.79
CA LEU A 388 -0.41 14.21 -9.44
C LEU A 388 -1.57 13.73 -8.56
N ALA A 389 -2.78 14.23 -8.76
CA ALA A 389 -3.99 13.71 -8.10
C ALA A 389 -4.36 12.32 -8.62
N THR A 390 -3.52 11.32 -8.34
CA THR A 390 -3.62 9.95 -8.88
C THR A 390 -4.93 9.23 -8.54
N ARG A 391 -5.61 9.66 -7.47
CA ARG A 391 -6.89 9.11 -6.99
C ARG A 391 -8.04 10.12 -7.10
N GLY A 392 -7.87 11.17 -7.92
CA GLY A 392 -8.81 12.27 -8.10
C GLY A 392 -8.55 13.42 -7.12
N TRP A 393 -8.96 14.63 -7.53
CA TRP A 393 -8.78 15.83 -6.72
C TRP A 393 -9.57 15.81 -5.40
N TRP A 394 -10.63 15.01 -5.33
CA TRP A 394 -11.53 14.83 -4.18
C TRP A 394 -11.00 13.87 -3.10
N HIS A 395 -9.99 13.07 -3.44
CA HIS A 395 -9.45 12.05 -2.53
C HIS A 395 -9.03 12.66 -1.19
N HIS A 396 -9.42 11.99 -0.10
CA HIS A 396 -9.21 12.44 1.28
C HIS A 396 -9.85 13.81 1.59
N SER A 397 -11.05 14.09 1.06
CA SER A 397 -11.84 15.27 1.41
C SER A 397 -13.32 14.91 1.52
N ILE A 398 -14.13 15.87 1.99
CA ILE A 398 -15.59 15.70 2.03
C ILE A 398 -16.21 15.58 0.65
N GLU A 399 -15.46 15.95 -0.41
CA GLU A 399 -15.88 15.84 -1.81
C GLU A 399 -15.76 14.42 -2.39
N CYS A 400 -15.33 13.44 -1.57
CA CYS A 400 -15.25 12.02 -1.96
C CYS A 400 -16.66 11.37 -1.97
N THR A 401 -17.53 11.91 -2.82
CA THR A 401 -18.95 11.58 -2.93
C THR A 401 -19.22 10.54 -4.01
N ILE A 402 -20.43 9.98 -4.05
CA ILE A 402 -20.80 8.86 -4.92
C ILE A 402 -20.74 9.19 -6.41
N ASP A 403 -20.89 10.45 -6.80
CA ASP A 403 -20.73 10.94 -8.18
C ASP A 403 -19.28 10.88 -8.70
N LYS A 404 -18.32 10.59 -7.84
CA LYS A 404 -16.90 10.36 -8.18
C LYS A 404 -16.62 8.92 -8.62
N LEU A 405 -17.64 8.08 -8.74
CA LEU A 405 -17.55 6.70 -9.26
C LEU A 405 -18.08 6.61 -10.69
N ASP A 406 -17.33 5.93 -11.55
CA ASP A 406 -17.76 5.56 -12.91
C ASP A 406 -18.35 4.15 -12.89
N TRP A 407 -19.69 4.06 -12.99
CA TRP A 407 -20.42 2.79 -12.87
C TRP A 407 -20.28 1.90 -14.10
N ASP A 408 -20.06 2.46 -15.27
CA ASP A 408 -19.80 1.70 -16.49
C ASP A 408 -18.41 1.05 -16.41
N TYR A 409 -17.42 1.79 -15.94
CA TYR A 409 -16.10 1.26 -15.73
C TYR A 409 -16.03 0.29 -14.54
N MET A 410 -16.90 0.46 -13.52
CA MET A 410 -17.02 -0.47 -12.39
C MET A 410 -17.31 -1.91 -12.86
N GLN A 411 -18.14 -2.08 -13.89
CA GLN A 411 -18.41 -3.41 -14.45
C GLN A 411 -17.15 -4.07 -15.00
N SER A 412 -16.24 -3.27 -15.62
CA SER A 412 -14.96 -3.75 -16.12
C SER A 412 -14.00 -4.10 -14.99
N HIS A 413 -13.92 -3.27 -13.94
CA HIS A 413 -13.14 -3.57 -12.72
C HIS A 413 -13.56 -4.91 -12.12
N MET A 414 -14.86 -5.12 -11.95
CA MET A 414 -15.40 -6.35 -11.39
C MET A 414 -15.04 -7.59 -12.21
N ARG A 415 -15.04 -7.48 -13.55
CA ARG A 415 -14.61 -8.58 -14.43
C ARG A 415 -13.12 -8.90 -14.26
N VAL A 416 -12.29 -7.89 -14.17
CA VAL A 416 -10.84 -8.06 -13.96
C VAL A 416 -10.58 -8.74 -12.62
N TYR A 417 -11.15 -8.23 -11.52
CA TYR A 417 -10.97 -8.83 -10.20
C TYR A 417 -11.48 -10.29 -10.15
N ALA A 418 -12.63 -10.55 -10.75
CA ALA A 418 -13.17 -11.90 -10.83
C ALA A 418 -12.27 -12.83 -11.67
N ALA A 419 -11.67 -12.35 -12.75
CA ALA A 419 -10.73 -13.12 -13.57
C ALA A 419 -9.45 -13.46 -12.81
N TYR A 420 -8.86 -12.48 -12.13
CA TYR A 420 -7.70 -12.70 -11.27
C TYR A 420 -7.95 -13.79 -10.24
N LEU A 421 -9.02 -13.64 -9.48
CA LEU A 421 -9.34 -14.58 -8.42
C LEU A 421 -9.73 -15.95 -8.97
N TRP A 422 -10.40 -16.01 -10.13
CA TRP A 422 -10.79 -17.28 -10.73
C TRP A 422 -9.56 -18.10 -11.10
N GLU A 423 -8.58 -17.52 -11.80
CA GLU A 423 -7.36 -18.24 -12.13
C GLU A 423 -6.57 -18.62 -10.88
N LEU A 424 -6.33 -17.69 -9.96
CA LEU A 424 -5.61 -17.97 -8.72
C LEU A 424 -6.26 -19.08 -7.88
N CYS A 425 -7.60 -19.15 -7.87
CA CYS A 425 -8.33 -20.13 -7.09
C CYS A 425 -8.54 -21.47 -7.81
N THR A 426 -8.47 -21.54 -9.14
CA THR A 426 -8.79 -22.77 -9.89
C THR A 426 -7.60 -23.40 -10.61
N ALA A 427 -6.56 -22.65 -10.91
CA ALA A 427 -5.37 -23.18 -11.61
C ALA A 427 -4.70 -24.29 -10.78
N PRO A 428 -4.36 -25.45 -11.38
CA PRO A 428 -3.64 -26.51 -10.68
C PRO A 428 -2.27 -26.03 -10.17
N VAL A 429 -1.57 -25.23 -10.97
CA VAL A 429 -0.27 -24.62 -10.64
C VAL A 429 -0.45 -23.11 -10.53
N LEU A 430 0.07 -22.50 -9.46
CA LEU A 430 0.04 -21.05 -9.28
C LEU A 430 0.70 -20.35 -10.47
N PRO A 431 0.11 -19.26 -11.00
CA PRO A 431 0.59 -18.62 -12.21
C PRO A 431 1.73 -17.61 -11.92
N PHE A 432 2.72 -18.00 -11.10
CA PHE A 432 3.85 -17.16 -10.73
C PHE A 432 5.04 -17.41 -11.63
N THR A 433 5.86 -16.36 -11.88
CA THR A 433 7.10 -16.42 -12.64
C THR A 433 8.25 -15.77 -11.88
N TYR A 434 9.39 -16.44 -11.76
CA TYR A 434 10.53 -16.00 -10.95
C TYR A 434 11.73 -15.54 -11.77
N ALA A 435 11.87 -15.91 -13.03
CA ALA A 435 12.93 -15.40 -13.89
C ALA A 435 12.94 -13.86 -13.96
N PRO A 436 11.77 -13.17 -14.08
CA PRO A 436 11.75 -11.70 -14.03
C PRO A 436 12.20 -11.13 -12.68
N VAL A 437 11.94 -11.82 -11.55
CA VAL A 437 12.40 -11.41 -10.22
C VAL A 437 13.93 -11.49 -10.14
N ALA A 438 14.49 -12.62 -10.59
CA ALA A 438 15.93 -12.82 -10.62
C ALA A 438 16.64 -11.77 -11.48
N ALA A 439 16.11 -11.46 -12.67
CA ALA A 439 16.63 -10.43 -13.55
C ALA A 439 16.64 -9.03 -12.86
N GLN A 440 15.60 -8.69 -12.13
CA GLN A 440 15.58 -7.42 -11.39
C GLN A 440 16.59 -7.36 -10.24
N ILE A 441 16.77 -8.45 -9.50
CA ILE A 441 17.79 -8.55 -8.45
C ILE A 441 19.19 -8.36 -9.06
N LEU A 442 19.50 -9.10 -10.13
CA LEU A 442 20.80 -9.00 -10.82
C LEU A 442 21.04 -7.58 -11.34
N LYS A 443 20.06 -6.98 -11.98
CA LYS A 443 20.14 -5.59 -12.47
C LYS A 443 20.46 -4.62 -11.33
N ARG A 444 19.77 -4.73 -10.18
CA ARG A 444 20.00 -3.86 -9.03
C ARG A 444 21.40 -4.00 -8.45
N LEU A 445 21.91 -5.23 -8.33
CA LEU A 445 23.26 -5.48 -7.86
C LEU A 445 24.31 -4.89 -8.81
N GLN A 446 24.15 -5.05 -10.12
CA GLN A 446 25.01 -4.46 -11.14
C GLN A 446 25.00 -2.92 -11.14
N GLU A 447 23.85 -2.30 -10.87
CA GLU A 447 23.76 -0.84 -10.71
C GLU A 447 24.59 -0.37 -9.51
N LEU A 448 24.54 -1.09 -8.40
CA LEU A 448 25.31 -0.78 -7.19
C LEU A 448 26.81 -1.02 -7.38
N GLU A 449 27.21 -2.09 -8.10
CA GLU A 449 28.62 -2.34 -8.46
C GLU A 449 29.19 -1.21 -9.32
N LYS A 450 28.43 -0.77 -10.33
CA LYS A 450 28.85 0.34 -11.22
C LYS A 450 28.98 1.67 -10.47
N ALA A 451 28.22 1.85 -9.40
CA ALA A 451 28.34 3.01 -8.52
C ALA A 451 29.57 2.94 -7.61
N GLY A 452 30.45 1.94 -7.77
CA GLY A 452 31.75 1.83 -7.09
C GLY A 452 31.69 1.35 -5.63
N VAL A 453 30.56 0.80 -5.21
CA VAL A 453 30.34 0.41 -3.79
C VAL A 453 31.15 -0.82 -3.42
N ALA A 454 32.27 -0.62 -2.76
CA ALA A 454 33.26 -1.66 -2.40
C ALA A 454 32.87 -2.45 -1.13
N VAL A 455 31.77 -3.23 -1.19
CA VAL A 455 31.37 -4.13 -0.09
C VAL A 455 31.28 -5.61 -0.51
N GLY A 456 31.98 -5.99 -1.59
CA GLY A 456 32.02 -7.38 -2.09
C GLY A 456 30.70 -7.82 -2.73
N LEU A 457 30.08 -6.96 -3.54
CA LEU A 457 28.83 -7.27 -4.27
C LEU A 457 29.07 -8.26 -5.41
N GLU A 458 30.28 -8.40 -5.93
CA GLU A 458 30.63 -9.25 -7.08
C GLU A 458 30.24 -10.72 -6.83
N GLY A 459 30.50 -11.21 -5.62
CA GLY A 459 30.10 -12.58 -5.22
C GLY A 459 28.59 -12.76 -5.14
N VAL A 460 27.86 -11.72 -4.73
CA VAL A 460 26.39 -11.74 -4.67
C VAL A 460 25.80 -11.67 -6.07
N ALA A 461 26.35 -10.83 -6.96
CA ALA A 461 25.94 -10.74 -8.36
C ALA A 461 26.19 -12.07 -9.12
N ALA A 462 27.31 -12.76 -8.85
CA ALA A 462 27.56 -14.08 -9.39
C ALA A 462 26.49 -15.09 -8.96
N ARG A 463 26.14 -15.09 -7.67
CA ARG A 463 25.06 -15.94 -7.13
C ARG A 463 23.68 -15.56 -7.71
N ALA A 464 23.42 -14.28 -7.95
CA ALA A 464 22.18 -13.83 -8.61
C ALA A 464 22.07 -14.35 -10.06
N LYS A 465 23.17 -14.53 -10.79
CA LYS A 465 23.17 -15.20 -12.11
C LYS A 465 22.83 -16.68 -12.01
N ASP A 466 23.26 -17.37 -10.95
CA ASP A 466 22.89 -18.76 -10.73
C ASP A 466 21.41 -18.87 -10.31
N PHE A 467 20.92 -17.91 -9.55
CA PHE A 467 19.48 -17.81 -9.24
C PHE A 467 18.64 -17.58 -10.52
N GLU A 468 19.10 -16.76 -11.46
CA GLU A 468 18.41 -16.54 -12.74
C GLU A 468 18.24 -17.85 -13.52
N LYS A 469 19.28 -18.71 -13.54
CA LYS A 469 19.21 -20.04 -14.18
C LYS A 469 18.24 -20.98 -13.45
N ALA A 470 18.29 -21.00 -12.11
CA ALA A 470 17.40 -21.84 -11.30
C ALA A 470 15.93 -21.37 -11.44
N ALA A 471 15.67 -20.07 -11.38
CA ALA A 471 14.35 -19.48 -11.57
C ALA A 471 13.76 -19.82 -12.96
N ALA A 472 14.55 -19.70 -14.02
CA ALA A 472 14.11 -20.08 -15.37
C ALA A 472 13.75 -21.57 -15.48
N ARG A 473 14.46 -22.45 -14.78
CA ARG A 473 14.13 -23.89 -14.72
C ARG A 473 12.83 -24.15 -13.94
N LEU A 474 12.61 -23.43 -12.86
CA LEU A 474 11.34 -23.51 -12.11
C LEU A 474 10.18 -23.05 -12.99
N ASP A 475 10.31 -21.91 -13.69
CA ASP A 475 9.29 -21.36 -14.58
C ASP A 475 8.99 -22.33 -15.74
N ALA A 476 10.01 -23.00 -16.31
CA ALA A 476 9.84 -24.03 -17.33
C ALA A 476 9.09 -25.26 -16.78
N ALA A 477 9.39 -25.71 -15.56
CA ALA A 477 8.71 -26.82 -14.92
C ALA A 477 7.23 -26.49 -14.61
N THR A 478 6.93 -25.29 -14.14
CA THR A 478 5.54 -24.83 -13.90
C THR A 478 4.76 -24.74 -15.22
N ALA A 479 5.35 -24.22 -16.28
CA ALA A 479 4.73 -24.15 -17.61
C ALA A 479 4.44 -25.56 -18.17
N ALA A 480 5.38 -26.50 -18.04
CA ALA A 480 5.20 -27.88 -18.47
C ALA A 480 4.09 -28.60 -17.67
N ALA A 481 4.04 -28.39 -16.35
CA ALA A 481 2.98 -28.93 -15.52
C ALA A 481 1.61 -28.39 -15.91
N LYS A 482 1.50 -27.06 -16.12
CA LYS A 482 0.26 -26.43 -16.60
C LYS A 482 -0.19 -27.02 -17.95
N ALA A 483 0.70 -27.11 -18.93
CA ALA A 483 0.39 -27.71 -20.23
C ALA A 483 -0.06 -29.18 -20.11
N ALA A 484 0.50 -29.95 -19.17
CA ALA A 484 0.08 -31.32 -18.90
C ALA A 484 -1.35 -31.38 -18.35
N PHE A 485 -1.74 -30.47 -17.46
CA PHE A 485 -3.12 -30.36 -16.97
C PHE A 485 -4.09 -29.96 -18.08
N ASP A 486 -3.73 -29.00 -18.92
CA ASP A 486 -4.53 -28.56 -20.07
C ASP A 486 -4.76 -29.73 -21.07
N ALA A 487 -3.79 -30.65 -21.20
CA ALA A 487 -3.87 -31.85 -22.02
C ALA A 487 -4.54 -33.05 -21.31
N GLY A 488 -5.06 -32.89 -20.08
CA GLY A 488 -5.65 -33.97 -19.28
C GLY A 488 -4.66 -35.01 -18.76
N LYS A 489 -3.35 -34.70 -18.74
CA LYS A 489 -2.25 -35.57 -18.30
C LYS A 489 -1.53 -35.05 -17.06
N GLY A 490 -2.09 -34.01 -16.42
CA GLY A 490 -1.48 -33.40 -15.25
C GLY A 490 -1.38 -34.34 -14.06
N LYS A 491 -0.28 -34.24 -13.31
CA LYS A 491 -0.04 -34.99 -12.07
C LYS A 491 -0.26 -34.07 -10.87
N GLU A 492 -1.18 -34.42 -10.00
CA GLU A 492 -1.53 -33.62 -8.82
C GLU A 492 -0.32 -33.41 -7.90
N ASP A 493 0.43 -34.47 -7.60
CA ASP A 493 1.60 -34.40 -6.73
C ASP A 493 2.67 -33.41 -7.26
N ALA A 494 2.87 -33.38 -8.58
CA ALA A 494 3.79 -32.42 -9.20
C ALA A 494 3.30 -30.98 -9.03
N ALA A 495 2.00 -30.72 -9.19
CA ALA A 495 1.42 -29.40 -8.97
C ALA A 495 1.58 -28.94 -7.51
N LEU A 496 1.34 -29.83 -6.55
CA LEU A 496 1.50 -29.54 -5.11
C LEU A 496 2.96 -29.22 -4.76
N VAL A 497 3.91 -30.00 -5.27
CA VAL A 497 5.35 -29.76 -5.06
C VAL A 497 5.76 -28.39 -5.59
N LEU A 498 5.33 -28.04 -6.81
CA LEU A 498 5.60 -26.73 -7.43
C LEU A 498 4.96 -25.58 -6.64
N ASN A 499 3.69 -25.71 -6.26
CA ASN A 499 2.97 -24.66 -5.51
C ASN A 499 3.63 -24.38 -4.14
N ARG A 500 4.05 -25.43 -3.43
CA ARG A 500 4.78 -25.29 -2.16
C ARG A 500 6.13 -24.59 -2.35
N ALA A 501 6.85 -24.93 -3.41
CA ALA A 501 8.12 -24.28 -3.74
C ALA A 501 7.90 -22.79 -4.03
N MET A 502 6.93 -22.44 -4.88
CA MET A 502 6.63 -21.05 -5.23
C MET A 502 6.23 -20.25 -3.99
N LYS A 503 5.37 -20.77 -3.10
CA LYS A 503 5.07 -20.12 -1.82
C LYS A 503 6.34 -19.88 -1.01
N ARG A 504 7.22 -20.87 -0.84
CA ARG A 504 8.47 -20.75 -0.07
C ARG A 504 9.44 -19.73 -0.66
N VAL A 505 9.61 -19.72 -1.97
CA VAL A 505 10.46 -18.76 -2.66
C VAL A 505 9.92 -17.32 -2.48
N SER A 506 8.61 -17.11 -2.63
CA SER A 506 7.99 -15.80 -2.35
C SER A 506 8.20 -15.36 -0.89
N ARG A 507 8.15 -16.28 0.10
CA ARG A 507 8.43 -15.95 1.52
C ARG A 507 9.84 -15.40 1.76
N LEU A 508 10.76 -15.66 0.86
CA LEU A 508 12.13 -15.14 0.89
C LEU A 508 12.24 -13.85 0.08
N LEU A 509 11.74 -13.86 -1.16
CA LEU A 509 12.00 -12.78 -2.12
C LEU A 509 11.13 -11.53 -1.90
N VAL A 510 9.86 -11.67 -1.53
CA VAL A 510 8.97 -10.51 -1.32
C VAL A 510 9.49 -9.58 -0.23
N PRO A 511 9.86 -10.04 0.99
CA PRO A 511 10.45 -9.16 1.99
C PRO A 511 11.82 -8.63 1.56
N LEU A 512 12.66 -9.41 0.88
CA LEU A 512 13.94 -8.94 0.36
C LEU A 512 13.75 -7.75 -0.59
N MET A 513 12.81 -7.87 -1.52
CA MET A 513 12.58 -6.88 -2.58
C MET A 513 11.84 -5.63 -2.11
N SER A 514 11.10 -5.69 -0.99
CA SER A 514 10.12 -4.66 -0.64
C SER A 514 10.18 -4.17 0.81
N SER A 515 11.10 -4.69 1.65
CA SER A 515 11.28 -4.26 3.04
C SER A 515 12.74 -3.96 3.38
N ALA A 516 12.97 -2.84 4.07
CA ALA A 516 14.28 -2.50 4.61
C ALA A 516 14.58 -3.28 5.90
N ILE A 517 13.58 -3.41 6.79
CA ILE A 517 13.75 -4.07 8.09
C ILE A 517 13.55 -5.59 8.05
N GLY A 518 12.89 -6.11 7.01
CA GLY A 518 12.76 -7.55 6.78
C GLY A 518 11.43 -8.16 7.23
N LYS A 519 11.47 -9.41 7.73
CA LYS A 519 10.28 -10.26 7.88
C LYS A 519 9.35 -9.87 9.03
N TYR A 520 9.89 -9.52 10.19
CA TYR A 520 9.15 -9.49 11.47
C TYR A 520 8.76 -8.11 11.93
N GLY A 521 9.05 -7.09 11.14
CA GLY A 521 8.70 -5.71 11.42
C GLY A 521 7.97 -5.06 10.25
N HIS A 522 7.47 -3.87 10.50
CA HIS A 522 6.82 -3.06 9.49
C HIS A 522 7.63 -1.81 9.25
N ASP A 523 8.17 -1.63 8.03
CA ASP A 523 8.79 -0.35 7.68
C ASP A 523 7.78 0.79 7.87
N PRO A 524 8.23 1.98 8.28
CA PRO A 524 7.37 3.15 8.41
C PRO A 524 6.65 3.49 7.10
N TYR A 525 5.48 4.09 7.19
CA TYR A 525 4.73 4.52 6.01
C TYR A 525 5.48 5.61 5.25
N GLY A 526 5.60 5.43 3.94
CA GLY A 526 6.29 6.39 3.07
C GLY A 526 7.80 6.46 3.25
N TYR A 527 8.39 5.49 3.93
CA TYR A 527 9.83 5.42 4.15
C TYR A 527 10.58 5.41 2.81
N THR A 528 11.40 6.43 2.58
CA THR A 528 12.05 6.69 1.28
C THR A 528 12.77 5.47 0.68
N PRO A 529 13.53 4.65 1.45
CA PRO A 529 14.20 3.47 0.91
C PRO A 529 13.29 2.46 0.22
N GLN A 530 12.01 2.37 0.58
CA GLN A 530 11.05 1.43 -0.01
C GLN A 530 10.73 1.72 -1.49
N GLY A 531 11.00 2.92 -1.98
CA GLY A 531 10.89 3.27 -3.40
C GLY A 531 11.92 2.55 -4.29
N THR A 532 12.97 1.95 -3.70
CA THR A 532 14.03 1.23 -4.41
C THR A 532 13.86 -0.29 -4.29
N MET A 533 14.41 -1.03 -5.24
CA MET A 533 14.57 -2.47 -5.10
C MET A 533 15.63 -2.78 -4.06
N ILE A 534 15.38 -3.81 -3.26
CA ILE A 534 16.22 -4.23 -2.14
C ILE A 534 16.48 -3.02 -1.22
N PRO A 535 15.43 -2.55 -0.51
CA PRO A 535 15.49 -1.31 0.28
C PRO A 535 16.59 -1.30 1.35
N SER A 536 17.02 -2.47 1.84
CA SER A 536 18.13 -2.58 2.79
C SER A 536 19.46 -2.09 2.21
N LEU A 537 19.62 -2.13 0.88
CA LEU A 537 20.83 -1.63 0.19
C LEU A 537 20.71 -0.16 -0.26
N TYR A 538 19.66 0.57 0.18
CA TYR A 538 19.43 1.96 -0.23
C TYR A 538 20.62 2.87 0.08
N ASP A 539 21.17 2.78 1.29
CA ASP A 539 22.21 3.67 1.77
C ASP A 539 23.61 3.42 1.15
N LEU A 540 23.79 2.32 0.40
CA LEU A 540 25.09 1.99 -0.20
C LEU A 540 25.64 3.12 -1.09
N GLY A 541 24.77 3.83 -1.82
CA GLY A 541 25.18 4.96 -2.66
C GLY A 541 25.75 6.16 -1.88
N ARG A 542 25.65 6.18 -0.54
CA ARG A 542 26.24 7.20 0.31
C ARG A 542 27.71 6.91 0.65
N LEU A 543 28.12 5.64 0.65
CA LEU A 543 29.48 5.24 1.06
C LEU A 543 30.59 5.97 0.31
N GLU A 544 30.44 6.13 -1.00
CA GLU A 544 31.43 6.81 -1.83
C GLU A 544 31.57 8.31 -1.53
N LYS A 545 30.49 8.91 -1.02
CA LYS A 545 30.42 10.35 -0.73
C LYS A 545 30.90 10.70 0.67
N LEU A 546 31.00 9.71 1.55
CA LEU A 546 31.44 9.91 2.92
C LEU A 546 32.97 9.89 3.02
N PRO A 547 33.59 10.88 3.70
CA PRO A 547 35.00 10.84 4.02
C PRO A 547 35.32 9.67 4.97
N GLU A 548 36.59 9.29 5.03
CA GLU A 548 37.05 8.35 6.06
C GLU A 548 36.70 8.86 7.46
N GLY A 549 36.09 7.98 8.27
CA GLY A 549 35.66 8.32 9.62
C GLY A 549 34.54 7.44 10.14
N GLU A 550 34.10 7.75 11.35
CA GLU A 550 33.13 6.94 12.11
C GLU A 550 31.82 6.69 11.33
N GLU A 551 31.25 7.72 10.71
CA GLU A 551 29.98 7.60 9.94
C GLU A 551 30.15 6.60 8.78
N ARG A 552 31.25 6.69 8.03
CA ARG A 552 31.56 5.77 6.94
C ARG A 552 31.71 4.34 7.45
N TRP A 553 32.46 4.12 8.51
CA TRP A 553 32.69 2.77 9.04
C TRP A 553 31.43 2.12 9.61
N MET A 554 30.56 2.90 10.26
CA MET A 554 29.24 2.41 10.68
C MET A 554 28.39 1.99 9.49
N LEU A 555 28.36 2.79 8.41
CA LEU A 555 27.60 2.49 7.21
C LEU A 555 28.16 1.27 6.47
N GLU A 556 29.49 1.11 6.38
CA GLU A 556 30.14 -0.08 5.83
C GLU A 556 29.79 -1.34 6.62
N THR A 557 29.78 -1.25 7.94
CA THR A 557 29.38 -2.36 8.82
C THR A 557 27.94 -2.80 8.53
N LYS A 558 27.00 -1.84 8.43
CA LYS A 558 25.60 -2.09 8.06
C LYS A 558 25.52 -2.71 6.66
N ALA A 559 26.22 -2.14 5.70
CA ALA A 559 26.23 -2.56 4.30
C ALA A 559 26.66 -4.01 4.11
N VAL A 560 27.70 -4.45 4.83
CA VAL A 560 28.17 -5.85 4.81
C VAL A 560 27.09 -6.79 5.36
N ARG A 561 26.41 -6.42 6.44
CA ARG A 561 25.33 -7.22 7.03
C ARG A 561 24.14 -7.34 6.07
N ASP A 562 23.74 -6.24 5.43
CA ASP A 562 22.64 -6.21 4.46
C ASP A 562 22.99 -7.00 3.18
N ARG A 563 24.24 -6.87 2.69
CA ARG A 563 24.75 -7.70 1.59
C ARG A 563 24.67 -9.19 1.94
N ASN A 564 25.06 -9.58 3.15
CA ASN A 564 25.00 -10.98 3.59
C ASN A 564 23.55 -11.49 3.60
N ARG A 565 22.58 -10.71 4.06
CA ARG A 565 21.16 -11.04 3.99
C ARG A 565 20.72 -11.30 2.56
N VAL A 566 21.10 -10.45 1.60
CA VAL A 566 20.79 -10.63 0.18
C VAL A 566 21.40 -11.94 -0.34
N ALA A 567 22.68 -12.16 -0.07
CA ALA A 567 23.40 -13.35 -0.52
C ALA A 567 22.79 -14.65 0.01
N ASP A 568 22.40 -14.65 1.26
CA ASP A 568 21.83 -15.81 1.96
C ASP A 568 20.41 -16.11 1.43
N THR A 569 19.59 -15.08 1.30
CA THR A 569 18.25 -15.21 0.71
C THR A 569 18.28 -15.78 -0.70
N ILE A 570 19.22 -15.36 -1.54
CA ILE A 570 19.39 -15.89 -2.90
C ILE A 570 19.82 -17.35 -2.84
N ALA A 571 20.79 -17.70 -1.97
CA ALA A 571 21.27 -19.07 -1.83
C ALA A 571 20.15 -20.04 -1.38
N GLU A 572 19.35 -19.64 -0.39
CA GLU A 572 18.22 -20.43 0.10
C GLU A 572 17.15 -20.60 -1.00
N SER A 573 16.89 -19.56 -1.78
CA SER A 573 15.95 -19.62 -2.90
C SER A 573 16.41 -20.63 -3.96
N ILE A 574 17.70 -20.63 -4.31
CA ILE A 574 18.29 -21.63 -5.22
C ILE A 574 18.12 -23.04 -4.66
N ALA A 575 18.46 -23.25 -3.40
CA ALA A 575 18.37 -24.57 -2.77
C ALA A 575 16.92 -25.10 -2.80
N ILE A 576 15.92 -24.27 -2.48
CA ILE A 576 14.51 -24.65 -2.56
C ILE A 576 14.14 -25.09 -3.98
N ILE A 577 14.57 -24.34 -4.98
CA ILE A 577 14.26 -24.64 -6.39
C ILE A 577 14.91 -25.96 -6.82
N GLU A 578 16.20 -26.16 -6.53
CA GLU A 578 16.93 -27.38 -6.94
C GLU A 578 16.35 -28.63 -6.25
N ASP A 579 16.06 -28.55 -4.95
CA ASP A 579 15.40 -29.63 -4.21
C ASP A 579 14.01 -29.97 -4.81
N THR A 580 13.28 -28.93 -5.24
CA THR A 580 11.97 -29.08 -5.86
C THR A 580 12.08 -29.79 -7.22
N LEU A 581 12.98 -29.31 -8.06
CA LEU A 581 13.19 -29.90 -9.40
C LEU A 581 13.67 -31.36 -9.33
N ALA A 582 14.50 -31.70 -8.34
CA ALA A 582 14.94 -33.08 -8.11
C ALA A 582 13.79 -34.03 -7.74
N ARG A 583 12.71 -33.53 -7.13
CA ARG A 583 11.52 -34.34 -6.77
C ARG A 583 10.53 -34.52 -7.93
N LEU A 584 10.68 -33.78 -9.01
CA LEU A 584 9.80 -33.88 -10.18
C LEU A 584 10.30 -34.92 -11.20
N VAL A 585 11.54 -35.36 -11.08
CA VAL A 585 12.16 -36.41 -11.90
C VAL A 585 11.76 -37.78 -11.34
#